data_ae0cfab93d11014f91b316c66d70f04d
#
_entry.id   ae0cfab93d11014f91b316c66d70f04d
#
_cell.length_a   1.000
_cell.length_b   1.000
_cell.length_c   1.000
_cell.angle_alpha   90.00
_cell.angle_beta   90.00
_cell.angle_gamma   90.00
#
_symmetry.space_group_name_H-M   'P 1'
#
loop_
_entity.id
_entity.type
_entity.pdbx_description
1 polymer ?
#
loop_
_entity_poly.entity_id
_entity_poly.type
_entity_poly.pdbx_seq_one_letter_code
_entity_poly.pdbx_strand_id
1 'polypeptide(L)'
;GKWVLLTSTKTGYGLQRWATNGNFPAEEIKDGWDNLFDVIFLSYVNDRWVVFQAQNTGYTDQIWRTSSKFPDKEVQKGLDDGYKITSVAYGVDRWAVVMSKGPKTTNQTVNISTDFPTSAINDGWNEGKDITSLAYGDGYWVLVMSANTGYQTQSWATRNNLESSLIKEKAAAGN
;
A
#
# COMPACT_ATOMS: atom_id res chain seq x y z
N GLY A 1 11.09 -19.40 1.10
CA GLY A 1 10.02 -18.39 1.18
C GLY A 1 8.79 -18.85 0.42
N LYS A 2 7.62 -18.32 0.77
CA LYS A 2 6.35 -18.59 0.07
C LYS A 2 5.86 -17.30 -0.56
N TRP A 3 5.34 -17.39 -1.78
CA TRP A 3 4.70 -16.28 -2.48
C TRP A 3 3.19 -16.44 -2.40
N VAL A 4 2.49 -15.34 -2.22
CA VAL A 4 1.03 -15.26 -2.31
C VAL A 4 0.69 -14.25 -3.39
N LEU A 5 -0.11 -14.66 -4.37
CA LEU A 5 -0.66 -13.79 -5.39
C LEU A 5 -2.16 -13.68 -5.16
N LEU A 6 -2.64 -12.47 -4.99
CA LEU A 6 -4.07 -12.14 -4.97
C LEU A 6 -4.43 -11.45 -6.29
N THR A 7 -5.51 -11.89 -6.90
CA THR A 7 -6.03 -11.29 -8.13
C THR A 7 -7.47 -10.88 -7.93
N SER A 8 -7.86 -9.78 -8.55
CA SER A 8 -9.23 -9.26 -8.49
C SER A 8 -9.73 -8.98 -9.90
N THR A 9 -11.03 -9.15 -10.12
CA THR A 9 -11.70 -8.76 -11.36
C THR A 9 -12.52 -7.49 -11.15
N LYS A 10 -12.88 -6.81 -12.24
CA LYS A 10 -13.71 -5.59 -12.23
C LYS A 10 -13.09 -4.43 -11.45
N THR A 11 -11.77 -4.35 -11.42
CA THR A 11 -11.04 -3.27 -10.74
C THR A 11 -11.14 -1.93 -11.50
N GLY A 12 -11.48 -1.96 -12.77
CA GLY A 12 -11.41 -0.81 -13.66
C GLY A 12 -10.02 -0.54 -14.23
N TYR A 13 -8.99 -1.25 -13.77
CA TYR A 13 -7.63 -1.11 -14.30
C TYR A 13 -7.53 -1.61 -15.73
N GLY A 14 -6.71 -0.95 -16.53
CA GLY A 14 -6.33 -1.38 -17.87
C GLY A 14 -5.23 -2.45 -17.85
N LEU A 15 -4.27 -2.32 -18.75
CA LEU A 15 -3.11 -3.21 -18.76
C LEU A 15 -2.35 -3.14 -17.43
N GLN A 16 -1.82 -4.27 -17.01
CA GLN A 16 -1.02 -4.37 -15.79
C GLN A 16 0.36 -4.93 -16.11
N ARG A 17 1.35 -4.48 -15.37
CA ARG A 17 2.72 -4.96 -15.41
C ARG A 17 3.28 -5.12 -14.00
N TRP A 18 4.33 -5.89 -13.88
CA TRP A 18 5.06 -6.05 -12.64
C TRP A 18 6.56 -6.16 -12.89
N ALA A 19 7.35 -5.82 -11.89
CA ALA A 19 8.79 -6.02 -11.90
C ALA A 19 9.30 -6.41 -10.51
N THR A 20 10.45 -7.07 -10.47
CA THR A 20 11.16 -7.35 -9.22
C THR A 20 12.61 -6.91 -9.32
N ASN A 21 13.14 -6.33 -8.23
CA ASN A 21 14.52 -5.87 -8.18
C ASN A 21 15.10 -6.08 -6.77
N GLY A 22 16.40 -6.38 -6.65
CA GLY A 22 17.08 -6.44 -5.36
C GLY A 22 17.19 -5.07 -4.69
N ASN A 23 17.32 -4.01 -5.48
CA ASN A 23 17.27 -2.62 -5.03
C ASN A 23 15.87 -2.03 -5.26
N PHE A 24 15.60 -0.85 -4.65
CA PHE A 24 14.35 -0.13 -4.91
C PHE A 24 14.17 0.11 -6.42
N PRO A 25 13.03 -0.28 -7.02
CA PRO A 25 12.80 -0.37 -8.46
C PRO A 25 12.51 1.01 -9.11
N ALA A 26 13.39 1.98 -8.91
CA ALA A 26 13.20 3.36 -9.38
C ALA A 26 13.09 3.45 -10.90
N GLU A 27 13.92 2.71 -11.63
CA GLU A 27 13.93 2.73 -13.09
C GLU A 27 12.67 2.07 -13.67
N GLU A 28 12.24 0.94 -13.08
CA GLU A 28 11.01 0.24 -13.47
C GLU A 28 9.75 1.08 -13.21
N ILE A 29 9.76 1.85 -12.11
CA ILE A 29 8.67 2.78 -11.79
C ILE A 29 8.64 3.92 -12.83
N LYS A 30 9.79 4.54 -13.13
CA LYS A 30 9.87 5.62 -14.11
C LYS A 30 9.51 5.17 -15.51
N ASP A 31 10.04 4.02 -15.96
CA ASP A 31 9.65 3.43 -17.24
C ASP A 31 8.13 3.15 -17.31
N GLY A 32 7.54 2.74 -16.18
CA GLY A 32 6.09 2.61 -16.08
C GLY A 32 5.37 3.94 -16.29
N TRP A 33 5.77 4.98 -15.59
CA TRP A 33 5.16 6.31 -15.72
C TRP A 33 5.28 6.87 -17.13
N ASP A 34 6.44 6.70 -17.78
CA ASP A 34 6.67 7.12 -19.18
C ASP A 34 5.72 6.38 -20.16
N ASN A 35 5.23 5.21 -19.78
CA ASN A 35 4.28 4.39 -20.55
C ASN A 35 2.83 4.40 -19.98
N LEU A 36 2.49 5.39 -19.16
CA LEU A 36 1.16 5.61 -18.56
C LEU A 36 0.70 4.50 -17.61
N PHE A 37 1.64 3.84 -16.94
CA PHE A 37 1.37 2.89 -15.86
C PHE A 37 1.66 3.53 -14.52
N ASP A 38 0.68 3.53 -13.64
CA ASP A 38 0.83 3.98 -12.26
C ASP A 38 1.17 2.82 -11.33
N VAL A 39 1.93 3.09 -10.28
CA VAL A 39 2.17 2.12 -9.20
C VAL A 39 0.88 1.92 -8.42
N ILE A 40 0.41 0.66 -8.36
CA ILE A 40 -0.77 0.27 -7.59
C ILE A 40 -0.42 -0.56 -6.35
N PHE A 41 0.79 -1.12 -6.31
CA PHE A 41 1.26 -1.92 -5.18
C PHE A 41 2.79 -1.96 -5.16
N LEU A 42 3.36 -1.86 -3.97
CA LEU A 42 4.79 -2.01 -3.71
C LEU A 42 4.98 -2.88 -2.47
N SER A 43 5.90 -3.81 -2.52
CA SER A 43 6.24 -4.67 -1.39
C SER A 43 7.72 -5.09 -1.44
N TYR A 44 8.23 -5.58 -0.31
CA TYR A 44 9.54 -6.22 -0.24
C TYR A 44 9.40 -7.59 0.38
N VAL A 45 9.87 -8.61 -0.33
CA VAL A 45 9.76 -10.01 0.10
C VAL A 45 10.88 -10.86 -0.50
N ASN A 46 11.45 -11.78 0.26
CA ASN A 46 12.55 -12.65 -0.17
C ASN A 46 13.70 -11.87 -0.83
N ASP A 47 14.18 -10.82 -0.16
CA ASP A 47 15.28 -9.96 -0.59
C ASP A 47 15.06 -9.24 -1.95
N ARG A 48 13.79 -9.05 -2.33
CA ARG A 48 13.43 -8.36 -3.56
C ARG A 48 12.26 -7.39 -3.34
N TRP A 49 12.40 -6.23 -3.94
CA TRP A 49 11.28 -5.33 -4.17
C TRP A 49 10.38 -5.91 -5.26
N VAL A 50 9.09 -5.77 -5.08
CA VAL A 50 8.06 -6.13 -6.05
C VAL A 50 7.21 -4.90 -6.28
N VAL A 51 7.08 -4.48 -7.52
CA VAL A 51 6.20 -3.39 -7.94
C VAL A 51 5.18 -3.89 -8.94
N PHE A 52 3.91 -3.54 -8.70
CA PHE A 52 2.84 -3.70 -9.68
C PHE A 52 2.38 -2.33 -10.15
N GLN A 53 2.19 -2.21 -11.45
CA GLN A 53 1.72 -1.00 -12.10
C GLN A 53 0.54 -1.32 -13.02
N ALA A 54 -0.37 -0.36 -13.17
CA ALA A 54 -1.54 -0.50 -14.03
C ALA A 54 -1.83 0.79 -14.78
N GLN A 55 -2.49 0.67 -15.91
CA GLN A 55 -3.11 1.80 -16.63
C GLN A 55 -4.55 2.03 -16.14
N ASN A 56 -5.09 3.20 -16.43
CA ASN A 56 -6.47 3.59 -16.11
C ASN A 56 -6.78 3.53 -14.61
N THR A 57 -5.81 3.86 -13.76
CA THR A 57 -5.97 3.87 -12.30
C THR A 57 -6.85 5.02 -11.81
N GLY A 58 -7.00 6.06 -12.64
CA GLY A 58 -7.60 7.33 -12.26
C GLY A 58 -6.61 8.26 -11.52
N TYR A 59 -5.36 7.86 -11.35
CA TYR A 59 -4.33 8.75 -10.81
C TYR A 59 -3.91 9.76 -11.89
N THR A 60 -3.62 10.98 -11.46
CA THR A 60 -3.22 12.08 -12.36
C THR A 60 -1.77 12.47 -12.19
N ASP A 61 -1.17 12.04 -11.09
CA ASP A 61 0.24 12.28 -10.78
C ASP A 61 0.69 11.34 -9.67
N GLN A 62 1.94 10.88 -9.72
CA GLN A 62 2.54 10.05 -8.66
C GLN A 62 3.93 10.52 -8.31
N ILE A 63 4.26 10.38 -7.04
CA ILE A 63 5.60 10.56 -6.50
C ILE A 63 5.96 9.38 -5.59
N TRP A 64 7.24 9.16 -5.40
CA TRP A 64 7.73 8.25 -4.37
C TRP A 64 8.79 8.92 -3.50
N ARG A 65 8.93 8.43 -2.27
CA ARG A 65 9.97 8.83 -1.33
C ARG A 65 10.59 7.57 -0.74
N THR A 66 11.90 7.58 -0.56
CA THR A 66 12.61 6.52 0.16
C THR A 66 13.53 7.11 1.20
N SER A 67 13.60 6.49 2.37
CA SER A 67 14.49 6.89 3.46
C SER A 67 14.75 5.73 4.41
N SER A 68 15.86 5.74 5.14
CA SER A 68 16.15 4.75 6.19
C SER A 68 15.16 4.83 7.36
N LYS A 69 14.64 6.03 7.66
CA LYS A 69 13.51 6.23 8.58
C LYS A 69 12.27 6.60 7.78
N PHE A 70 11.09 6.37 8.36
CA PHE A 70 9.85 6.77 7.70
C PHE A 70 9.90 8.28 7.39
N PRO A 71 9.63 8.69 6.14
CA PRO A 71 9.84 10.07 5.68
C PRO A 71 8.67 10.99 6.05
N ASP A 72 8.42 11.21 7.35
CA ASP A 72 7.26 11.96 7.87
C ASP A 72 7.10 13.34 7.22
N LYS A 73 8.18 14.10 7.13
CA LYS A 73 8.15 15.48 6.60
C LYS A 73 7.78 15.52 5.13
N GLU A 74 8.37 14.62 4.34
CA GLU A 74 8.13 14.50 2.91
C GLU A 74 6.71 13.97 2.63
N VAL A 75 6.25 13.05 3.48
CA VAL A 75 4.86 12.55 3.43
C VAL A 75 3.89 13.67 3.76
N GLN A 76 4.11 14.41 4.87
CA GLN A 76 3.25 15.54 5.24
C GLN A 76 3.21 16.59 4.12
N LYS A 77 4.38 16.95 3.58
CA LYS A 77 4.42 17.88 2.42
C LYS A 77 3.62 17.35 1.24
N GLY A 78 3.71 16.07 0.92
CA GLY A 78 2.92 15.46 -0.14
C GLY A 78 1.41 15.55 0.12
N LEU A 79 0.98 15.29 1.37
CA LEU A 79 -0.42 15.43 1.77
C LEU A 79 -0.91 16.89 1.61
N ASP A 80 -0.09 17.86 2.01
CA ASP A 80 -0.38 19.30 1.86
C ASP A 80 -0.46 19.72 0.38
N ASP A 81 0.35 19.11 -0.49
CA ASP A 81 0.34 19.29 -1.95
C ASP A 81 -0.82 18.53 -2.64
N GLY A 82 -1.70 17.85 -1.87
CA GLY A 82 -2.89 17.16 -2.36
C GLY A 82 -2.68 15.71 -2.81
N TYR A 83 -1.51 15.13 -2.56
CA TYR A 83 -1.30 13.69 -2.75
C TYR A 83 -1.93 12.89 -1.62
N LYS A 84 -2.16 11.60 -1.87
CA LYS A 84 -2.54 10.60 -0.88
C LYS A 84 -1.54 9.43 -0.94
N ILE A 85 -1.21 8.87 0.21
CA ILE A 85 -0.40 7.65 0.26
C ILE A 85 -1.20 6.53 -0.38
N THR A 86 -0.63 5.87 -1.37
CA THR A 86 -1.24 4.74 -2.08
C THR A 86 -0.50 3.43 -1.85
N SER A 87 0.75 3.47 -1.40
CA SER A 87 1.48 2.27 -0.98
C SER A 87 2.60 2.63 -0.01
N VAL A 88 2.82 1.78 0.99
CA VAL A 88 3.96 1.84 1.91
C VAL A 88 4.61 0.47 1.98
N ALA A 89 5.93 0.40 1.94
CA ALA A 89 6.69 -0.82 2.13
C ALA A 89 8.04 -0.53 2.81
N TYR A 90 8.60 -1.55 3.47
CA TYR A 90 9.95 -1.51 4.03
C TYR A 90 10.78 -2.66 3.49
N GLY A 91 12.00 -2.38 3.09
CA GLY A 91 12.96 -3.38 2.61
C GLY A 91 14.35 -2.80 2.40
N VAL A 92 15.37 -3.64 2.59
CA VAL A 92 16.79 -3.25 2.50
C VAL A 92 17.06 -2.00 3.36
N ASP A 93 16.68 -2.06 4.65
CA ASP A 93 16.83 -0.96 5.63
C ASP A 93 16.28 0.40 5.15
N ARG A 94 15.18 0.34 4.39
CA ARG A 94 14.60 1.51 3.74
C ARG A 94 13.08 1.46 3.69
N TRP A 95 12.45 2.53 4.12
CA TRP A 95 11.05 2.81 3.83
C TRP A 95 10.89 3.30 2.39
N ALA A 96 9.82 2.89 1.76
CA ALA A 96 9.38 3.41 0.48
C ALA A 96 7.89 3.77 0.58
N VAL A 97 7.55 4.98 0.18
CA VAL A 97 6.19 5.51 0.18
C VAL A 97 5.87 6.00 -1.22
N VAL A 98 4.79 5.49 -1.80
CA VAL A 98 4.22 5.98 -3.06
C VAL A 98 3.00 6.82 -2.72
N MET A 99 2.90 7.98 -3.32
CA MET A 99 1.79 8.91 -3.14
C MET A 99 1.24 9.32 -4.50
N SER A 100 -0.08 9.44 -4.61
CA SER A 100 -0.77 9.73 -5.87
C SER A 100 -1.77 10.87 -5.71
N LYS A 101 -1.96 11.66 -6.76
CA LYS A 101 -3.12 12.55 -6.95
C LYS A 101 -4.21 11.80 -7.71
N GLY A 102 -5.47 12.19 -7.50
CA GLY A 102 -6.63 11.59 -8.17
C GLY A 102 -7.34 10.46 -7.42
N PRO A 103 -6.78 9.80 -6.36
CA PRO A 103 -7.57 8.83 -5.60
C PRO A 103 -8.85 9.48 -5.07
N LYS A 104 -9.95 8.73 -5.10
CA LYS A 104 -11.24 9.19 -4.55
C LYS A 104 -11.25 9.18 -3.02
N THR A 105 -10.27 8.55 -2.39
CA THR A 105 -10.14 8.47 -0.94
C THR A 105 -9.94 9.85 -0.31
N THR A 106 -10.52 10.03 0.86
CA THR A 106 -10.45 11.28 1.65
C THR A 106 -10.03 10.99 3.08
N ASN A 107 -9.81 12.04 3.88
CA ASN A 107 -9.55 11.96 5.32
C ASN A 107 -8.51 10.89 5.68
N GLN A 108 -7.39 10.89 4.96
CA GLN A 108 -6.33 9.93 5.18
C GLN A 108 -5.59 10.22 6.49
N THR A 109 -5.37 9.18 7.28
CA THR A 109 -4.57 9.23 8.51
C THR A 109 -3.40 8.27 8.43
N VAL A 110 -2.29 8.64 9.05
CA VAL A 110 -1.10 7.80 9.21
C VAL A 110 -0.87 7.59 10.70
N ASN A 111 -0.72 6.35 11.11
CA ASN A 111 -0.35 5.98 12.47
C ASN A 111 0.95 5.17 12.46
N ILE A 112 1.88 5.52 13.33
CA ILE A 112 3.16 4.82 13.51
C ILE A 112 3.19 4.26 14.93
N SER A 113 3.44 2.95 15.07
CA SER A 113 3.39 2.25 16.36
C SER A 113 4.42 1.13 16.41
N THR A 114 5.04 0.92 17.57
CA THR A 114 5.90 -0.25 17.84
C THR A 114 5.09 -1.54 17.96
N ASP A 115 3.86 -1.45 18.46
CA ASP A 115 2.94 -2.58 18.54
C ASP A 115 1.98 -2.58 17.34
N PHE A 116 1.41 -3.76 17.03
CA PHE A 116 0.37 -3.84 16.00
C PHE A 116 -0.77 -2.87 16.31
N PRO A 117 -1.15 -1.98 15.39
CA PRO A 117 -1.97 -0.79 15.68
C PRO A 117 -3.48 -1.10 15.82
N THR A 118 -3.85 -2.06 16.65
CA THR A 118 -5.24 -2.51 16.85
C THR A 118 -6.18 -1.37 17.22
N SER A 119 -5.78 -0.50 18.16
CA SER A 119 -6.63 0.63 18.59
C SER A 119 -6.85 1.59 17.43
N ALA A 120 -5.76 2.01 16.75
CA ALA A 120 -5.87 2.93 15.62
C ALA A 120 -6.71 2.37 14.45
N ILE A 121 -6.70 1.05 14.23
CA ILE A 121 -7.57 0.38 13.25
C ILE A 121 -9.03 0.51 13.68
N ASN A 122 -9.35 0.18 14.94
CA ASN A 122 -10.72 0.24 15.45
C ASN A 122 -11.26 1.68 15.44
N ASP A 123 -10.45 2.64 15.87
CA ASP A 123 -10.81 4.06 15.86
C ASP A 123 -11.07 4.55 14.42
N GLY A 124 -10.20 4.17 13.49
CA GLY A 124 -10.39 4.48 12.08
C GLY A 124 -11.65 3.87 11.48
N TRP A 125 -11.98 2.63 11.79
CA TRP A 125 -13.24 2.00 11.35
C TRP A 125 -14.47 2.70 11.95
N ASN A 126 -14.41 3.11 13.22
CA ASN A 126 -15.48 3.89 13.86
C ASN A 126 -15.69 5.26 13.20
N GLU A 127 -14.63 5.81 12.58
CA GLU A 127 -14.65 7.06 11.81
C GLU A 127 -15.01 6.84 10.32
N GLY A 128 -15.35 5.63 9.91
CA GLY A 128 -15.67 5.30 8.52
C GLY A 128 -14.46 5.28 7.59
N LYS A 129 -13.29 4.97 8.12
CA LYS A 129 -12.06 4.79 7.35
C LYS A 129 -11.73 3.31 7.21
N ASP A 130 -11.11 2.95 6.11
CA ASP A 130 -10.59 1.62 5.84
C ASP A 130 -9.05 1.62 5.84
N ILE A 131 -8.47 0.47 6.14
CA ILE A 131 -7.03 0.25 5.96
C ILE A 131 -6.72 0.29 4.46
N THR A 132 -5.88 1.23 4.06
CA THR A 132 -5.44 1.36 2.67
C THR A 132 -3.99 0.96 2.46
N SER A 133 -3.17 1.00 3.52
CA SER A 133 -1.83 0.41 3.53
C SER A 133 -1.40 0.05 4.94
N LEU A 134 -0.63 -1.02 5.08
CA LEU A 134 -0.06 -1.46 6.34
C LEU A 134 1.30 -2.08 6.07
N ALA A 135 2.33 -1.59 6.72
CA ALA A 135 3.69 -2.12 6.59
C ALA A 135 4.40 -2.19 7.94
N TYR A 136 5.31 -3.15 8.09
CA TYR A 136 6.20 -3.27 9.25
C TYR A 136 7.65 -3.17 8.80
N GLY A 137 8.43 -2.39 9.51
CA GLY A 137 9.85 -2.25 9.26
C GLY A 137 10.53 -1.39 10.30
N ASP A 138 11.84 -1.52 10.47
CA ASP A 138 12.65 -0.76 11.43
C ASP A 138 12.06 -0.76 12.85
N GLY A 139 11.41 -1.87 13.25
CA GLY A 139 10.85 -2.05 14.59
C GLY A 139 9.48 -1.43 14.82
N TYR A 140 8.80 -0.88 13.80
CA TYR A 140 7.47 -0.30 13.95
C TYR A 140 6.54 -0.56 12.76
N TRP A 141 5.26 -0.41 13.02
CA TRP A 141 4.18 -0.47 12.04
C TRP A 141 3.87 0.92 11.50
N VAL A 142 3.58 0.99 10.22
CA VAL A 142 2.98 2.17 9.57
C VAL A 142 1.63 1.75 9.04
N LEU A 143 0.57 2.31 9.61
CA LEU A 143 -0.82 2.12 9.20
C LEU A 143 -1.31 3.36 8.48
N VAL A 144 -1.89 3.17 7.31
CA VAL A 144 -2.58 4.23 6.55
C VAL A 144 -4.05 3.85 6.43
N MET A 145 -4.93 4.75 6.86
CA MET A 145 -6.37 4.57 6.74
C MET A 145 -7.00 5.75 6.01
N SER A 146 -8.01 5.49 5.18
CA SER A 146 -8.68 6.49 4.36
C SER A 146 -10.19 6.27 4.34
N ALA A 147 -10.97 7.34 4.23
CA ALA A 147 -12.40 7.27 3.94
C ALA A 147 -12.67 7.22 2.42
N ASN A 148 -13.88 6.90 2.04
CA ASN A 148 -14.35 6.82 0.63
C ASN A 148 -13.52 5.86 -0.24
N THR A 149 -13.11 4.73 0.32
CA THR A 149 -12.33 3.71 -0.39
C THR A 149 -13.18 2.90 -1.37
N GLY A 150 -14.48 2.82 -1.13
CA GLY A 150 -15.42 1.93 -1.83
C GLY A 150 -15.40 0.48 -1.31
N TYR A 151 -14.60 0.18 -0.29
CA TYR A 151 -14.64 -1.13 0.36
C TYR A 151 -15.94 -1.32 1.12
N GLN A 152 -16.43 -2.56 1.17
CA GLN A 152 -17.69 -2.87 1.88
C GLN A 152 -17.41 -3.27 3.33
N THR A 153 -16.48 -4.18 3.53
CA THR A 153 -16.06 -4.68 4.83
C THR A 153 -14.57 -4.99 4.82
N GLN A 154 -13.95 -4.81 5.98
CA GLN A 154 -12.57 -5.22 6.18
C GLN A 154 -12.45 -6.04 7.46
N SER A 155 -11.53 -6.99 7.46
CA SER A 155 -11.10 -7.70 8.65
C SER A 155 -9.59 -7.91 8.60
N TRP A 156 -9.01 -8.07 9.77
CA TRP A 156 -7.60 -8.42 9.87
C TRP A 156 -7.40 -9.64 10.76
N ALA A 157 -6.29 -10.34 10.55
CA ALA A 157 -5.86 -11.41 11.42
C ALA A 157 -4.33 -11.46 11.43
N THR A 158 -3.75 -11.71 12.61
CA THR A 158 -2.33 -11.99 12.76
C THR A 158 -2.12 -13.47 13.03
N ARG A 159 -1.13 -14.07 12.39
CA ARG A 159 -0.77 -15.48 12.54
C ARG A 159 0.76 -15.61 12.38
N ASN A 160 1.35 -16.62 13.03
CA ASN A 160 2.76 -16.92 12.86
C ASN A 160 3.11 -17.45 11.47
N ASN A 161 2.12 -18.04 10.78
CA ASN A 161 2.26 -18.52 9.41
C ASN A 161 1.07 -18.04 8.55
N LEU A 162 1.31 -17.82 7.27
CA LEU A 162 0.24 -17.53 6.34
C LEU A 162 -0.61 -18.80 6.10
N GLU A 163 -1.86 -18.75 6.52
CA GLU A 163 -2.82 -19.84 6.35
C GLU A 163 -3.71 -19.58 5.12
N SER A 164 -3.52 -20.37 4.07
CA SER A 164 -4.33 -20.24 2.83
C SER A 164 -5.82 -20.54 3.07
N SER A 165 -6.14 -21.35 4.09
CA SER A 165 -7.51 -21.61 4.53
C SER A 165 -8.21 -20.34 5.03
N LEU A 166 -7.52 -19.52 5.83
CA LEU A 166 -8.05 -18.26 6.32
C LEU A 166 -8.35 -17.28 5.19
N ILE A 167 -7.44 -17.18 4.20
CA ILE A 167 -7.66 -16.32 3.03
C ILE A 167 -8.91 -16.78 2.26
N LYS A 168 -9.06 -18.09 2.04
CA LYS A 168 -10.23 -18.65 1.35
C LYS A 168 -11.53 -18.43 2.12
N GLU A 169 -11.50 -18.62 3.44
CA GLU A 169 -12.63 -18.35 4.33
C GLU A 169 -13.09 -16.90 4.24
N LYS A 170 -12.15 -15.95 4.36
CA LYS A 170 -12.46 -14.51 4.28
C LYS A 170 -12.97 -14.11 2.90
N ALA A 171 -12.35 -14.60 1.83
CA ALA A 171 -12.83 -14.35 0.47
C ALA A 171 -14.23 -14.92 0.23
N ALA A 172 -14.56 -16.10 0.78
CA ALA A 172 -15.90 -16.68 0.69
C ALA A 172 -16.94 -15.89 1.51
N ALA A 173 -16.52 -15.22 2.58
CA ALA A 173 -17.37 -14.35 3.41
C ALA A 173 -17.54 -12.93 2.81
N GLY A 174 -16.94 -12.63 1.65
CA GLY A 174 -17.04 -11.33 0.98
C GLY A 174 -16.09 -10.25 1.53
N ASN A 175 -15.02 -10.67 2.23
CA ASN A 175 -13.97 -9.77 2.71
C ASN A 175 -12.73 -9.80 1.80
#